data_af66cc432767f228aa7950efbbc711d1
#
_entry.id   af66cc432767f228aa7950efbbc711d1
#
_cell.length_a   1.000
_cell.length_b   1.000
_cell.length_c   1.000
_cell.angle_alpha   90.00
_cell.angle_beta   90.00
_cell.angle_gamma   90.00
#
_symmetry.space_group_name_H-M   'P 1'
#
loop_
_entity.id
_entity.type
_entity.pdbx_description
1 polymer ?
#
loop_
_entity_poly.entity_id
_entity_poly.type
_entity_poly.pdbx_seq_one_letter_code
_entity_poly.pdbx_strand_id
1 'polypeptide(L)'
;MLDQLELQSGFARRWLLDSSLMTADEDITRCYDVLHRFFDFVEKVDKTRLDTLLFKLQGLKDIRTTIKNLHNHATLDDIELFEVKHLAILATDVARLLHEHEMDRVVEIPALDEVISILDPDGMKIATFYIYDSYCAQLKELRARMRQHPEQQDDLMLEAGELEEGVRKDLSLQLHPFATAVEQAQIALACIDVNLAKAMQMR
;
A
#
# COMPACT_ATOMS: atom_id res chain seq x y z
N MET A 1 -9.26 -22.16 -16.03
CA MET A 1 -8.84 -22.35 -14.62
C MET A 1 -8.55 -21.03 -13.91
N LEU A 2 -7.67 -20.14 -14.43
CA LEU A 2 -7.43 -18.81 -13.82
C LEU A 2 -8.66 -17.87 -13.86
N ASP A 3 -9.51 -17.98 -14.87
CA ASP A 3 -10.73 -17.18 -15.00
C ASP A 3 -11.85 -17.59 -14.02
N GLN A 4 -11.63 -18.66 -13.27
CA GLN A 4 -12.57 -19.12 -12.23
C GLN A 4 -12.21 -18.61 -10.83
N LEU A 5 -11.01 -18.05 -10.65
CA LEU A 5 -10.60 -17.47 -9.38
C LEU A 5 -11.17 -16.06 -9.24
N GLU A 6 -11.95 -15.84 -8.20
CA GLU A 6 -12.51 -14.53 -7.85
C GLU A 6 -11.48 -13.69 -7.07
N LEU A 7 -10.45 -13.23 -7.79
CA LEU A 7 -9.44 -12.32 -7.23
C LEU A 7 -10.05 -10.93 -7.01
N GLN A 8 -9.76 -10.34 -5.85
CA GLN A 8 -10.30 -9.04 -5.47
C GLN A 8 -9.56 -7.89 -6.17
N SER A 9 -8.27 -8.05 -6.45
CA SER A 9 -7.44 -6.99 -7.02
C SER A 9 -6.92 -7.31 -8.41
N GLY A 10 -6.85 -6.27 -9.25
CA GLY A 10 -6.22 -6.38 -10.58
C GLY A 10 -4.71 -6.61 -10.49
N PHE A 11 -4.07 -6.17 -9.42
CA PHE A 11 -2.66 -6.43 -9.19
C PHE A 11 -2.39 -7.90 -8.87
N ALA A 12 -3.15 -8.53 -7.97
CA ALA A 12 -3.01 -9.95 -7.66
C ALA A 12 -3.19 -10.83 -8.90
N ARG A 13 -4.13 -10.47 -9.78
CA ARG A 13 -4.33 -11.17 -11.06
C ARG A 13 -3.09 -11.11 -11.95
N ARG A 14 -2.51 -9.92 -12.12
CA ARG A 14 -1.27 -9.76 -12.91
C ARG A 14 -0.10 -10.46 -12.26
N TRP A 15 0.07 -10.30 -10.96
CA TRP A 15 1.13 -10.95 -10.20
C TRP A 15 1.07 -12.48 -10.33
N LEU A 16 -0.12 -13.07 -10.27
CA LEU A 16 -0.31 -14.52 -10.47
C LEU A 16 0.03 -14.95 -11.91
N LEU A 17 -0.33 -14.15 -12.92
CA LEU A 17 -0.01 -14.43 -14.32
C LEU A 17 1.49 -14.29 -14.62
N ASP A 18 2.16 -13.35 -13.98
CA ASP A 18 3.60 -13.09 -14.12
C ASP A 18 4.46 -14.10 -13.31
N SER A 19 3.83 -14.87 -12.40
CA SER A 19 4.56 -15.83 -11.56
C SER A 19 5.08 -17.00 -12.39
N SER A 20 6.34 -17.38 -12.15
CA SER A 20 6.97 -18.54 -12.77
C SER A 20 6.43 -19.85 -12.20
N LEU A 21 6.47 -20.92 -13.01
CA LEU A 21 6.14 -22.25 -12.53
C LEU A 21 7.17 -22.70 -11.47
N MET A 22 6.65 -23.18 -10.34
CA MET A 22 7.48 -23.80 -9.31
C MET A 22 7.90 -25.20 -9.76
N THR A 23 9.17 -25.50 -9.63
CA THR A 23 9.75 -26.80 -10.03
C THR A 23 10.40 -27.55 -8.88
N ALA A 24 10.68 -26.86 -7.77
CA ALA A 24 11.26 -27.49 -6.58
C ALA A 24 10.16 -28.07 -5.68
N ASP A 25 10.30 -29.32 -5.26
CA ASP A 25 9.32 -30.02 -4.41
C ASP A 25 9.08 -29.30 -3.07
N GLU A 26 10.14 -28.68 -2.52
CA GLU A 26 10.04 -27.91 -1.27
C GLU A 26 9.17 -26.66 -1.40
N ASP A 27 9.29 -25.94 -2.53
CA ASP A 27 8.47 -24.74 -2.80
C ASP A 27 7.01 -25.13 -3.04
N ILE A 28 6.78 -26.22 -3.76
CA ILE A 28 5.44 -26.76 -4.00
C ILE A 28 4.80 -27.15 -2.68
N THR A 29 5.51 -27.89 -1.82
CA THR A 29 5.02 -28.31 -0.50
C THR A 29 4.67 -27.10 0.36
N ARG A 30 5.57 -26.10 0.43
CA ARG A 30 5.31 -24.83 1.16
C ARG A 30 4.07 -24.12 0.67
N CYS A 31 3.86 -24.06 -0.64
CA CYS A 31 2.66 -23.44 -1.22
C CYS A 31 1.38 -24.19 -0.84
N TYR A 32 1.40 -25.51 -0.80
CA TYR A 32 0.25 -26.29 -0.32
C TYR A 32 0.00 -26.08 1.17
N ASP A 33 1.04 -26.02 2.00
CA ASP A 33 0.91 -25.73 3.43
C ASP A 33 0.27 -24.36 3.68
N VAL A 34 0.73 -23.33 2.96
CA VAL A 34 0.13 -22.01 2.99
C VAL A 34 -1.34 -22.05 2.57
N LEU A 35 -1.66 -22.71 1.45
CA LEU A 35 -3.04 -22.83 0.97
C LEU A 35 -3.94 -23.55 1.97
N HIS A 36 -3.47 -24.62 2.61
CA HIS A 36 -4.23 -25.30 3.66
C HIS A 36 -4.52 -24.42 4.86
N ARG A 37 -3.56 -23.58 5.26
CA ARG A 37 -3.78 -22.59 6.33
C ARG A 37 -4.87 -21.57 5.94
N PHE A 38 -4.87 -21.10 4.69
CA PHE A 38 -5.93 -20.22 4.20
C PHE A 38 -7.28 -20.92 4.12
N PHE A 39 -7.32 -22.19 3.74
CA PHE A 39 -8.56 -22.99 3.75
C PHE A 39 -9.11 -23.12 5.17
N ASP A 40 -8.29 -23.49 6.14
CA ASP A 40 -8.67 -23.56 7.56
C ASP A 40 -9.15 -22.20 8.10
N PHE A 41 -8.53 -21.11 7.67
CA PHE A 41 -8.95 -19.76 8.03
C PHE A 41 -10.34 -19.44 7.47
N VAL A 42 -10.59 -19.67 6.18
CA VAL A 42 -11.88 -19.42 5.52
C VAL A 42 -13.01 -20.26 6.14
N GLU A 43 -12.72 -21.47 6.62
CA GLU A 43 -13.73 -22.32 7.29
C GLU A 43 -14.08 -21.84 8.70
N LYS A 44 -13.14 -21.18 9.40
CA LYS A 44 -13.28 -20.79 10.81
C LYS A 44 -13.65 -19.31 11.01
N VAL A 45 -13.29 -18.45 10.07
CA VAL A 45 -13.54 -17.00 10.17
C VAL A 45 -15.03 -16.70 9.99
N ASP A 46 -15.53 -15.74 10.74
CA ASP A 46 -16.90 -15.27 10.51
C ASP A 46 -17.03 -14.53 9.18
N LYS A 47 -18.22 -14.62 8.59
CA LYS A 47 -18.48 -14.06 7.26
C LYS A 47 -18.22 -12.56 7.18
N THR A 48 -18.56 -11.80 8.20
CA THR A 48 -18.40 -10.33 8.21
C THR A 48 -16.94 -9.94 8.14
N ARG A 49 -16.07 -10.67 8.86
CA ARG A 49 -14.60 -10.45 8.83
C ARG A 49 -14.00 -10.84 7.50
N LEU A 50 -14.42 -11.97 6.94
CA LEU A 50 -13.99 -12.38 5.60
C LEU A 50 -14.41 -11.33 4.55
N ASP A 51 -15.65 -10.90 4.55
CA ASP A 51 -16.16 -9.87 3.64
C ASP A 51 -15.39 -8.54 3.81
N THR A 52 -15.03 -8.17 5.04
CA THR A 52 -14.21 -6.99 5.33
C THR A 52 -12.80 -7.13 4.74
N LEU A 53 -12.17 -8.30 4.89
CA LEU A 53 -10.85 -8.58 4.33
C LEU A 53 -10.87 -8.53 2.80
N LEU A 54 -11.85 -9.18 2.17
CA LEU A 54 -12.03 -9.17 0.72
C LEU A 54 -12.26 -7.74 0.20
N PHE A 55 -13.12 -6.97 0.86
CA PHE A 55 -13.36 -5.57 0.50
C PHE A 55 -12.07 -4.72 0.58
N LYS A 56 -11.26 -4.92 1.63
CA LYS A 56 -9.98 -4.20 1.73
C LYS A 56 -9.04 -4.56 0.59
N LEU A 57 -8.94 -5.83 0.21
CA LEU A 57 -8.09 -6.28 -0.89
C LEU A 57 -8.48 -5.69 -2.26
N GLN A 58 -9.74 -5.27 -2.46
CA GLN A 58 -10.15 -4.53 -3.66
C GLN A 58 -9.39 -3.21 -3.81
N GLY A 59 -8.91 -2.63 -2.71
CA GLY A 59 -8.09 -1.43 -2.71
C GLY A 59 -6.64 -1.62 -3.17
N LEU A 60 -6.17 -2.86 -3.36
CA LEU A 60 -4.79 -3.13 -3.77
C LEU A 60 -4.55 -2.73 -5.23
N LYS A 61 -3.77 -1.67 -5.41
CA LYS A 61 -3.38 -1.13 -6.72
C LYS A 61 -2.02 -1.65 -7.14
N ASP A 62 -1.78 -1.63 -8.45
CA ASP A 62 -0.46 -1.90 -9.01
C ASP A 62 0.39 -0.62 -8.98
N ILE A 63 1.29 -0.54 -8.02
CA ILE A 63 2.19 0.60 -7.85
C ILE A 63 3.65 0.25 -8.14
N ARG A 64 3.90 -0.77 -8.98
CA ARG A 64 5.27 -1.22 -9.33
C ARG A 64 6.13 -0.11 -9.93
N THR A 65 5.54 0.84 -10.65
CA THR A 65 6.25 2.00 -11.20
C THR A 65 6.75 2.91 -10.07
N THR A 66 5.89 3.24 -9.12
CA THR A 66 6.22 4.04 -7.93
C THR A 66 7.29 3.36 -7.07
N ILE A 67 7.16 2.04 -6.85
CA ILE A 67 8.17 1.24 -6.15
C ILE A 67 9.52 1.29 -6.87
N LYS A 68 9.53 1.16 -8.21
CA LYS A 68 10.74 1.31 -9.02
C LYS A 68 11.37 2.70 -8.87
N ASN A 69 10.56 3.75 -8.83
CA ASN A 69 11.03 5.12 -8.62
C ASN A 69 11.63 5.28 -7.21
N LEU A 70 11.01 4.68 -6.19
CA LEU A 70 11.58 4.61 -4.84
C LEU A 70 12.95 3.93 -4.82
N HIS A 71 13.09 2.76 -5.43
CA HIS A 71 14.39 2.06 -5.52
C HIS A 71 15.45 2.87 -6.28
N ASN A 72 15.04 3.65 -7.26
CA ASN A 72 15.93 4.50 -8.04
C ASN A 72 16.22 5.86 -7.38
N HIS A 73 15.78 6.09 -6.16
CA HIS A 73 15.95 7.35 -5.44
C HIS A 73 15.38 8.57 -6.18
N ALA A 74 14.31 8.38 -6.95
CA ALA A 74 13.61 9.46 -7.62
C ALA A 74 12.77 10.27 -6.63
N THR A 75 12.54 11.54 -6.94
CA THR A 75 11.53 12.34 -6.24
C THR A 75 10.14 11.89 -6.70
N LEU A 76 9.30 11.47 -5.77
CA LEU A 76 7.94 11.06 -6.03
C LEU A 76 7.01 12.28 -6.18
N ASP A 77 6.04 12.17 -7.07
CA ASP A 77 4.95 13.14 -7.18
C ASP A 77 3.83 12.88 -6.15
N ASP A 78 2.82 13.75 -6.14
CA ASP A 78 1.69 13.66 -5.19
C ASP A 78 0.88 12.37 -5.36
N ILE A 79 0.79 11.85 -6.58
CA ILE A 79 0.07 10.60 -6.89
C ILE A 79 0.88 9.41 -6.36
N GLU A 80 2.18 9.40 -6.59
CA GLU A 80 3.08 8.35 -6.13
C GLU A 80 3.19 8.33 -4.60
N LEU A 81 3.27 9.49 -3.96
CA LEU A 81 3.23 9.61 -2.49
C LEU A 81 1.89 9.10 -1.93
N PHE A 82 0.77 9.41 -2.61
CA PHE A 82 -0.53 8.85 -2.26
C PHE A 82 -0.58 7.33 -2.42
N GLU A 83 -0.03 6.79 -3.48
CA GLU A 83 -0.01 5.34 -3.72
C GLU A 83 0.75 4.59 -2.61
N VAL A 84 1.91 5.10 -2.21
CA VAL A 84 2.69 4.55 -1.08
C VAL A 84 1.91 4.65 0.23
N LYS A 85 1.33 5.81 0.54
CA LYS A 85 0.48 6.01 1.73
C LYS A 85 -0.67 5.01 1.76
N HIS A 86 -1.40 4.91 0.66
CA HIS A 86 -2.56 4.03 0.55
C HIS A 86 -2.19 2.57 0.74
N LEU A 87 -1.10 2.10 0.11
CA LEU A 87 -0.60 0.74 0.29
C LEU A 87 -0.19 0.48 1.75
N ALA A 88 0.50 1.42 2.40
CA ALA A 88 0.93 1.27 3.78
C ALA A 88 -0.26 1.14 4.74
N ILE A 89 -1.30 1.97 4.59
CA ILE A 89 -2.53 1.88 5.37
C ILE A 89 -3.25 0.55 5.12
N LEU A 90 -3.37 0.15 3.86
CA LEU A 90 -3.99 -1.12 3.47
C LEU A 90 -3.25 -2.32 4.08
N ALA A 91 -1.92 -2.34 3.98
CA ALA A 91 -1.08 -3.40 4.53
C ALA A 91 -1.24 -3.52 6.06
N THR A 92 -1.22 -2.40 6.77
CA THR A 92 -1.43 -2.36 8.23
C THR A 92 -2.83 -2.85 8.61
N ASP A 93 -3.85 -2.47 7.87
CA ASP A 93 -5.23 -2.90 8.14
C ASP A 93 -5.41 -4.41 7.90
N VAL A 94 -4.85 -4.94 6.81
CA VAL A 94 -4.89 -6.38 6.50
C VAL A 94 -4.08 -7.18 7.51
N ALA A 95 -2.88 -6.71 7.87
CA ALA A 95 -2.04 -7.35 8.89
C ALA A 95 -2.78 -7.50 10.22
N ARG A 96 -3.48 -6.45 10.66
CA ARG A 96 -4.28 -6.48 11.90
C ARG A 96 -5.41 -7.52 11.83
N LEU A 97 -6.15 -7.59 10.71
CA LEU A 97 -7.22 -8.58 10.52
C LEU A 97 -6.68 -10.01 10.54
N LEU A 98 -5.51 -10.25 9.97
CA LEU A 98 -4.88 -11.58 9.94
C LEU A 98 -4.27 -11.97 11.28
N HIS A 99 -3.72 -11.01 12.04
CA HIS A 99 -3.13 -11.25 13.36
C HIS A 99 -4.15 -11.82 14.35
N GLU A 100 -5.39 -11.35 14.31
CA GLU A 100 -6.48 -11.86 15.16
C GLU A 100 -6.75 -13.37 14.99
N HIS A 101 -6.25 -13.97 13.89
CA HIS A 101 -6.41 -15.38 13.53
C HIS A 101 -5.07 -16.12 13.40
N GLU A 102 -3.98 -15.57 13.90
CA GLU A 102 -2.62 -16.15 13.87
C GLU A 102 -2.10 -16.40 12.42
N MET A 103 -2.69 -15.71 11.42
CA MET A 103 -2.31 -15.84 10.02
C MET A 103 -1.05 -15.02 9.66
N ASP A 104 -0.61 -14.11 10.53
CA ASP A 104 0.64 -13.35 10.45
C ASP A 104 1.89 -14.25 10.36
N ARG A 105 1.81 -15.47 10.88
CA ARG A 105 2.87 -16.49 10.75
C ARG A 105 2.86 -17.23 9.41
N VAL A 106 1.79 -17.11 8.65
CA VAL A 106 1.62 -17.79 7.35
C VAL A 106 2.07 -16.89 6.21
N VAL A 107 1.70 -15.62 6.26
CA VAL A 107 2.16 -14.58 5.33
C VAL A 107 2.60 -13.38 6.16
N GLU A 108 3.89 -13.09 6.14
CA GLU A 108 4.46 -11.93 6.80
C GLU A 108 4.21 -10.68 5.95
N ILE A 109 3.55 -9.69 6.54
CA ILE A 109 3.39 -8.34 5.97
C ILE A 109 4.36 -7.42 6.71
N PRO A 110 5.32 -6.77 6.03
CA PRO A 110 6.21 -5.82 6.67
C PRO A 110 5.45 -4.69 7.37
N ALA A 111 5.91 -4.29 8.55
CA ALA A 111 5.38 -3.14 9.25
C ALA A 111 5.72 -1.85 8.48
N LEU A 112 4.71 -1.01 8.21
CA LEU A 112 4.84 0.24 7.48
C LEU A 112 4.35 1.45 8.30
N ASP A 113 4.35 1.33 9.64
CA ASP A 113 3.90 2.41 10.54
C ASP A 113 4.74 3.68 10.40
N GLU A 114 6.04 3.55 10.18
CA GLU A 114 6.93 4.69 9.93
C GLU A 114 6.58 5.38 8.60
N VAL A 115 6.29 4.61 7.55
CA VAL A 115 5.85 5.14 6.26
C VAL A 115 4.54 5.93 6.42
N ILE A 116 3.58 5.39 7.20
CA ILE A 116 2.34 6.09 7.52
C ILE A 116 2.63 7.38 8.29
N SER A 117 3.52 7.35 9.29
CA SER A 117 3.86 8.53 10.08
C SER A 117 4.51 9.64 9.23
N ILE A 118 5.33 9.27 8.24
CA ILE A 118 5.92 10.21 7.28
C ILE A 118 4.84 10.84 6.38
N LEU A 119 3.91 10.03 5.85
CA LEU A 119 2.93 10.45 4.83
C LEU A 119 1.58 10.90 5.41
N ASP A 120 1.35 10.73 6.70
CA ASP A 120 0.13 11.11 7.41
C ASP A 120 0.44 11.63 8.80
N PRO A 121 1.23 12.74 8.92
CA PRO A 121 1.71 13.26 10.20
C PRO A 121 0.57 13.67 11.14
N ASP A 122 -0.57 14.05 10.58
CA ASP A 122 -1.76 14.45 11.35
C ASP A 122 -2.66 13.24 11.69
N GLY A 123 -2.32 12.03 11.27
CA GLY A 123 -3.04 10.79 11.58
C GLY A 123 -4.47 10.72 11.03
N MET A 124 -4.76 11.47 9.98
CA MET A 124 -6.10 11.62 9.41
C MET A 124 -6.60 10.36 8.70
N LYS A 125 -5.69 9.51 8.23
CA LYS A 125 -5.99 8.27 7.45
C LYS A 125 -6.95 8.47 6.28
N ILE A 126 -6.89 9.67 5.65
CA ILE A 126 -7.76 10.01 4.52
C ILE A 126 -7.18 9.40 3.25
N ALA A 127 -8.07 8.91 2.39
CA ALA A 127 -7.70 8.35 1.09
C ALA A 127 -7.36 9.43 0.04
N THR A 128 -6.61 10.45 0.45
CA THR A 128 -6.06 11.51 -0.39
C THR A 128 -4.68 11.87 0.09
N PHE A 129 -3.87 12.45 -0.79
CA PHE A 129 -2.59 13.05 -0.43
C PHE A 129 -2.54 14.47 -1.00
N TYR A 130 -2.04 15.38 -0.21
CA TYR A 130 -1.62 16.72 -0.59
C TYR A 130 -0.49 17.13 0.36
N ILE A 131 0.28 18.11 -0.02
CA ILE A 131 1.32 18.64 0.86
C ILE A 131 0.65 19.37 2.03
N TYR A 132 0.64 18.74 3.21
CA TYR A 132 0.03 19.29 4.43
C TYR A 132 0.84 20.48 4.95
N ASP A 133 0.14 21.43 5.60
CA ASP A 133 0.79 22.57 6.24
C ASP A 133 1.74 22.16 7.40
N SER A 134 1.56 20.95 7.94
CA SER A 134 2.42 20.34 8.96
C SER A 134 3.82 19.99 8.44
N TYR A 135 4.02 19.80 7.12
CA TYR A 135 5.33 19.52 6.56
C TYR A 135 6.24 20.74 6.46
N CYS A 136 5.67 21.96 6.30
CA CYS A 136 6.45 23.15 6.07
C CYS A 136 5.74 24.39 6.65
N ALA A 137 6.33 24.99 7.70
CA ALA A 137 5.77 26.19 8.32
C ALA A 137 5.71 27.38 7.35
N GLN A 138 6.72 27.53 6.48
CA GLN A 138 6.76 28.60 5.47
C GLN A 138 5.61 28.46 4.46
N LEU A 139 5.31 27.21 4.04
CA LEU A 139 4.19 26.95 3.13
C LEU A 139 2.86 27.32 3.77
N LYS A 140 2.69 27.02 5.07
CA LYS A 140 1.50 27.43 5.84
C LYS A 140 1.31 28.95 5.86
N GLU A 141 2.38 29.69 6.14
CA GLU A 141 2.36 31.17 6.15
C GLU A 141 2.07 31.71 4.74
N LEU A 142 2.70 31.15 3.72
CA LEU A 142 2.52 31.55 2.33
C LEU A 142 1.07 31.34 1.87
N ARG A 143 0.48 30.19 2.15
CA ARG A 143 -0.93 29.92 1.86
C ARG A 143 -1.89 30.84 2.62
N ALA A 144 -1.52 31.28 3.82
CA ALA A 144 -2.30 32.31 4.57
C ALA A 144 -2.21 33.67 3.86
N ARG A 145 -1.01 34.06 3.39
CA ARG A 145 -0.81 35.32 2.63
C ARG A 145 -1.58 35.29 1.30
N MET A 146 -1.57 34.19 0.58
CA MET A 146 -2.32 34.00 -0.69
C MET A 146 -3.83 34.28 -0.50
N ARG A 147 -4.39 33.85 0.66
CA ARG A 147 -5.80 34.10 0.99
C ARG A 147 -6.10 35.54 1.30
N GLN A 148 -5.10 36.29 1.80
CA GLN A 148 -5.26 37.71 2.20
C GLN A 148 -4.97 38.69 1.04
N HIS A 149 -4.14 38.28 0.06
CA HIS A 149 -3.62 39.11 -1.03
C HIS A 149 -3.86 38.47 -2.42
N PRO A 150 -5.13 38.45 -2.90
CA PRO A 150 -5.45 37.88 -4.20
C PRO A 150 -4.72 38.54 -5.37
N GLU A 151 -4.31 39.78 -5.24
CA GLU A 151 -3.59 40.55 -6.25
C GLU A 151 -2.15 40.07 -6.49
N GLN A 152 -1.56 39.34 -5.52
CA GLN A 152 -0.21 38.81 -5.60
C GLN A 152 -0.20 37.29 -5.81
N GLN A 153 -1.33 36.73 -6.22
CA GLN A 153 -1.54 35.27 -6.24
C GLN A 153 -0.54 34.55 -7.15
N ASP A 154 -0.20 35.11 -8.31
CA ASP A 154 0.69 34.44 -9.28
C ASP A 154 2.11 34.29 -8.73
N ASP A 155 2.67 35.34 -8.11
CA ASP A 155 4.02 35.30 -7.51
C ASP A 155 4.06 34.34 -6.31
N LEU A 156 3.03 34.41 -5.47
CA LEU A 156 2.92 33.55 -4.28
C LEU A 156 2.68 32.07 -4.66
N MET A 157 1.99 31.78 -5.78
CA MET A 157 1.84 30.44 -6.29
C MET A 157 3.16 29.84 -6.77
N LEU A 158 4.02 30.64 -7.40
CA LEU A 158 5.33 30.19 -7.82
C LEU A 158 6.20 29.81 -6.60
N GLU A 159 6.23 30.68 -5.58
CA GLU A 159 6.95 30.45 -4.34
C GLU A 159 6.40 29.21 -3.61
N ALA A 160 5.08 29.03 -3.58
CA ALA A 160 4.46 27.83 -2.99
C ALA A 160 4.86 26.55 -3.72
N GLY A 161 4.90 26.58 -5.07
CA GLY A 161 5.32 25.47 -5.89
C GLY A 161 6.77 25.00 -5.62
N GLU A 162 7.68 25.96 -5.42
CA GLU A 162 9.08 25.67 -5.06
C GLU A 162 9.18 25.01 -3.66
N LEU A 163 8.42 25.50 -2.69
CA LEU A 163 8.35 24.92 -1.35
C LEU A 163 7.75 23.50 -1.37
N GLU A 164 6.69 23.31 -2.13
CA GLU A 164 6.05 21.99 -2.30
C GLU A 164 6.98 20.99 -2.96
N GLU A 165 7.76 21.42 -3.96
CA GLU A 165 8.78 20.56 -4.58
C GLU A 165 9.89 20.20 -3.58
N GLY A 166 10.30 21.13 -2.72
CA GLY A 166 11.21 20.86 -1.61
C GLY A 166 10.66 19.79 -0.66
N VAL A 167 9.39 19.91 -0.28
CA VAL A 167 8.72 18.92 0.58
C VAL A 167 8.65 17.55 -0.09
N ARG A 168 8.31 17.47 -1.40
CA ARG A 168 8.31 16.17 -2.14
C ARG A 168 9.66 15.50 -2.12
N LYS A 169 10.75 16.27 -2.32
CA LYS A 169 12.13 15.75 -2.24
C LYS A 169 12.45 15.21 -0.87
N ASP A 170 12.12 15.93 0.17
CA ASP A 170 12.38 15.53 1.55
C ASP A 170 11.59 14.29 1.94
N LEU A 171 10.30 14.21 1.57
CA LEU A 171 9.46 13.04 1.80
C LEU A 171 10.00 11.82 1.04
N SER A 172 10.35 11.98 -0.24
CA SER A 172 10.92 10.92 -1.05
C SER A 172 12.22 10.38 -0.45
N LEU A 173 13.10 11.26 0.00
CA LEU A 173 14.35 10.90 0.67
C LEU A 173 14.10 10.07 1.94
N GLN A 174 13.11 10.45 2.74
CA GLN A 174 12.72 9.71 3.95
C GLN A 174 12.10 8.34 3.62
N LEU A 175 11.46 8.20 2.47
CA LEU A 175 10.81 6.95 2.03
C LEU A 175 11.76 5.96 1.37
N HIS A 176 12.89 6.39 0.79
CA HIS A 176 13.83 5.50 0.09
C HIS A 176 14.25 4.27 0.91
N PRO A 177 14.55 4.35 2.21
CA PRO A 177 14.92 3.18 3.02
C PRO A 177 13.82 2.11 3.09
N PHE A 178 12.57 2.49 2.86
CA PHE A 178 11.40 1.60 2.96
C PHE A 178 11.01 0.97 1.61
N ALA A 179 11.71 1.26 0.51
CA ALA A 179 11.35 0.78 -0.84
C ALA A 179 11.14 -0.75 -0.88
N THR A 180 12.06 -1.52 -0.29
CA THR A 180 11.96 -2.98 -0.22
C THR A 180 10.77 -3.44 0.64
N ALA A 181 10.51 -2.78 1.78
CA ALA A 181 9.38 -3.12 2.64
C ALA A 181 8.04 -2.82 1.94
N VAL A 182 7.94 -1.70 1.22
CA VAL A 182 6.76 -1.34 0.41
C VAL A 182 6.52 -2.38 -0.69
N GLU A 183 7.56 -2.82 -1.40
CA GLU A 183 7.49 -3.86 -2.41
C GLU A 183 7.02 -5.19 -1.83
N GLN A 184 7.63 -5.64 -0.73
CA GLN A 184 7.26 -6.86 -0.05
C GLN A 184 5.82 -6.83 0.48
N ALA A 185 5.35 -5.69 0.99
CA ALA A 185 3.98 -5.53 1.42
C ALA A 185 2.99 -5.67 0.25
N GLN A 186 3.28 -5.07 -0.91
CA GLN A 186 2.44 -5.24 -2.10
C GLN A 186 2.36 -6.70 -2.54
N ILE A 187 3.49 -7.41 -2.57
CA ILE A 187 3.57 -8.83 -2.93
C ILE A 187 2.81 -9.69 -1.90
N ALA A 188 2.98 -9.43 -0.60
CA ALA A 188 2.30 -10.15 0.45
C ALA A 188 0.77 -10.02 0.33
N LEU A 189 0.26 -8.82 0.06
CA LEU A 189 -1.17 -8.60 -0.16
C LEU A 189 -1.70 -9.34 -1.39
N ALA A 190 -0.93 -9.39 -2.48
CA ALA A 190 -1.29 -10.18 -3.66
C ALA A 190 -1.31 -11.69 -3.37
N CYS A 191 -0.33 -12.17 -2.61
CA CYS A 191 -0.26 -13.56 -2.17
C CYS A 191 -1.49 -13.94 -1.31
N ILE A 192 -1.91 -13.05 -0.40
CA ILE A 192 -3.11 -13.23 0.42
C ILE A 192 -4.35 -13.30 -0.46
N ASP A 193 -4.54 -12.37 -1.39
CA ASP A 193 -5.69 -12.34 -2.32
C ASP A 193 -5.78 -13.65 -3.13
N VAL A 194 -4.66 -14.10 -3.69
CA VAL A 194 -4.60 -15.34 -4.46
C VAL A 194 -4.93 -16.58 -3.61
N ASN A 195 -4.38 -16.68 -2.40
CA ASN A 195 -4.63 -17.84 -1.54
C ASN A 195 -6.05 -17.84 -0.98
N LEU A 196 -6.63 -16.69 -0.66
CA LEU A 196 -8.05 -16.58 -0.29
C LEU A 196 -8.96 -17.04 -1.43
N ALA A 197 -8.73 -16.55 -2.66
CA ALA A 197 -9.53 -16.94 -3.82
C ALA A 197 -9.44 -18.46 -4.08
N LYS A 198 -8.24 -19.07 -3.96
CA LYS A 198 -8.08 -20.52 -4.09
C LYS A 198 -8.79 -21.28 -2.96
N ALA A 199 -8.64 -20.84 -1.71
CA ALA A 199 -9.26 -21.47 -0.55
C ALA A 199 -10.79 -21.43 -0.64
N MET A 200 -11.36 -20.29 -1.06
CA MET A 200 -12.80 -20.14 -1.26
C MET A 200 -13.33 -21.04 -2.39
N GLN A 201 -12.55 -21.28 -3.43
CA GLN A 201 -12.93 -22.18 -4.52
C GLN A 201 -12.89 -23.66 -4.11
N MET A 202 -12.10 -24.02 -3.09
CA MET A 202 -12.01 -25.39 -2.55
C MET A 202 -13.19 -25.75 -1.63
N ARG A 203 -13.95 -24.74 -1.20
CA ARG A 203 -15.12 -24.87 -0.34
C ARG A 203 -16.35 -25.29 -1.14
#